data_0d7e286d0a2d884ba7edfd41650aedee
#
_entry.id   0d7e286d0a2d884ba7edfd41650aedee
#
_cell.length_a   1.000
_cell.length_b   1.000
_cell.length_c   1.000
_cell.angle_alpha   90.00
_cell.angle_beta   90.00
_cell.angle_gamma   90.00
#
_symmetry.space_group_name_H-M   'P 1'
#
loop_
_entity.id
_entity.type
_entity.pdbx_description
1 polymer ?
#
loop_
_entity_poly.entity_id
_entity_poly.type
_entity_poly.pdbx_seq_one_letter_code
_entity_poly.pdbx_strand_id
1 'polypeptide(L)'
;MNKAQYHTESDDLPGSNSEFEDLYMDVRRLEKRVFSDNELMFLPDIDPSHIHYHEWQMRKRSSQRLITYLTKKNKPLKILEIGCGNGWLSSKLSSIENTKVIGLDVNQVEILQANRVFKKNNLEFVCGNFNAGILGETEFDIVLLAAAIQYFPSVNSILKNTLDCLSENGEVHIMDTPFYNPKEIDSAKQRAKSYFAMLGYPEMAAYYFYHSLNDIKKFNYKILLNPGNIINRISKKQAFYWMAVTH
;
A
#
# COMPACT_ATOMS: atom_id res chain seq x y z
N MET A 1 -32.46 20.82 -10.71
CA MET A 1 -31.64 19.65 -11.07
C MET A 1 -31.25 18.97 -9.78
N ASN A 2 -31.83 17.79 -9.53
CA ASN A 2 -31.65 17.04 -8.28
C ASN A 2 -30.23 16.47 -8.19
N LYS A 3 -29.47 16.88 -7.17
CA LYS A 3 -28.25 16.15 -6.74
C LYS A 3 -28.71 14.83 -6.13
N ALA A 4 -28.38 13.72 -6.77
CA ALA A 4 -28.57 12.40 -6.20
C ALA A 4 -27.72 12.30 -4.93
N GLN A 5 -28.37 12.11 -3.78
CA GLN A 5 -27.73 11.69 -2.54
C GLN A 5 -27.32 10.23 -2.74
N TYR A 6 -26.04 10.01 -3.00
CA TYR A 6 -25.44 8.69 -2.86
C TYR A 6 -25.29 8.42 -1.37
N HIS A 7 -26.09 7.52 -0.83
CA HIS A 7 -25.81 6.87 0.44
C HIS A 7 -24.51 6.03 0.25
N THR A 8 -23.41 6.56 0.71
CA THR A 8 -22.19 5.78 0.93
C THR A 8 -22.44 4.94 2.16
N GLU A 9 -22.50 3.61 2.01
CA GLU A 9 -22.21 2.71 3.13
C GLU A 9 -20.86 3.17 3.69
N SER A 10 -20.79 3.45 4.98
CA SER A 10 -19.59 3.95 5.64
C SER A 10 -18.50 2.87 5.53
N ASP A 11 -17.50 3.12 4.67
CA ASP A 11 -16.27 2.33 4.60
C ASP A 11 -15.32 2.65 5.78
N ASP A 12 -15.88 3.11 6.91
CA ASP A 12 -15.11 3.46 8.10
C ASP A 12 -14.49 2.20 8.70
N LEU A 13 -13.21 2.30 9.03
CA LEU A 13 -12.53 1.27 9.81
C LEU A 13 -13.30 1.05 11.14
N PRO A 14 -13.36 -0.18 11.65
CA PRO A 14 -13.93 -0.44 12.97
C PRO A 14 -13.11 0.33 14.02
N GLY A 15 -13.77 1.19 14.80
CA GLY A 15 -13.12 2.02 15.82
C GLY A 15 -12.66 3.41 15.33
N SER A 16 -12.05 4.20 16.23
CA SER A 16 -11.44 5.47 15.87
C SER A 16 -10.09 5.28 15.16
N ASN A 17 -9.68 6.22 14.31
CA ASN A 17 -8.35 6.18 13.68
C ASN A 17 -7.23 6.06 14.73
N SER A 18 -7.35 6.76 15.87
CA SER A 18 -6.35 6.70 16.94
C SER A 18 -6.20 5.30 17.55
N GLU A 19 -7.30 4.55 17.70
CA GLU A 19 -7.25 3.17 18.20
C GLU A 19 -6.51 2.24 17.24
N PHE A 20 -6.81 2.34 15.94
CA PHE A 20 -6.08 1.57 14.93
C PHE A 20 -4.60 1.93 14.91
N GLU A 21 -4.25 3.23 14.95
CA GLU A 21 -2.86 3.70 14.92
C GLU A 21 -2.04 3.15 16.09
N ASP A 22 -2.59 3.19 17.30
CA ASP A 22 -1.93 2.68 18.50
C ASP A 22 -1.70 1.16 18.42
N LEU A 23 -2.75 0.40 18.09
CA LEU A 23 -2.66 -1.05 17.89
C LEU A 23 -1.65 -1.42 16.81
N TYR A 24 -1.70 -0.73 15.68
CA TYR A 24 -0.78 -0.95 14.57
C TYR A 24 0.68 -0.72 14.99
N MET A 25 0.96 0.40 15.66
CA MET A 25 2.32 0.73 16.09
C MET A 25 2.84 -0.25 17.16
N ASP A 26 2.00 -0.70 18.07
CA ASP A 26 2.38 -1.68 19.09
C ASP A 26 2.73 -3.04 18.46
N VAL A 27 1.89 -3.53 17.55
CA VAL A 27 2.19 -4.74 16.77
C VAL A 27 3.50 -4.58 15.99
N ARG A 28 3.70 -3.44 15.31
CA ARG A 28 4.93 -3.15 14.54
C ARG A 28 6.18 -3.15 15.42
N ARG A 29 6.10 -2.64 16.66
CA ARG A 29 7.21 -2.70 17.63
C ARG A 29 7.56 -4.13 18.02
N LEU A 30 6.56 -4.94 18.37
CA LEU A 30 6.75 -6.35 18.71
C LEU A 30 7.34 -7.15 17.54
N GLU A 31 6.90 -6.86 16.32
CA GLU A 31 7.42 -7.47 15.11
C GLU A 31 8.82 -6.95 14.72
N LYS A 32 9.39 -5.98 15.43
CA LYS A 32 10.66 -5.31 15.05
C LYS A 32 10.60 -4.68 13.66
N ARG A 33 9.48 -4.02 13.35
CA ARG A 33 9.23 -3.33 12.07
C ARG A 33 9.27 -1.80 12.18
N VAL A 34 9.57 -1.30 13.37
CA VAL A 34 9.82 0.13 13.59
C VAL A 34 11.33 0.36 13.45
N PHE A 35 11.70 1.21 12.52
CA PHE A 35 13.08 1.53 12.17
C PHE A 35 13.48 2.88 12.76
N SER A 36 14.74 3.01 13.17
CA SER A 36 15.33 4.32 13.48
C SER A 36 15.43 5.19 12.21
N ASP A 37 15.62 6.50 12.38
CA ASP A 37 15.83 7.42 11.26
C ASP A 37 17.01 7.01 10.37
N ASN A 38 18.09 6.51 10.98
CA ASN A 38 19.24 6.03 10.25
C ASN A 38 18.95 4.77 9.44
N GLU A 39 18.26 3.80 10.02
CA GLU A 39 17.88 2.57 9.31
C GLU A 39 16.89 2.87 8.18
N LEU A 40 15.92 3.78 8.43
CA LEU A 40 14.93 4.16 7.45
C LEU A 40 15.53 4.74 6.16
N MET A 41 16.60 5.53 6.28
CA MET A 41 17.30 6.10 5.11
C MET A 41 17.83 5.04 4.14
N PHE A 42 18.22 3.87 4.67
CA PHE A 42 18.79 2.79 3.86
C PHE A 42 17.75 1.82 3.29
N LEU A 43 16.49 1.84 3.77
CA LEU A 43 15.48 0.94 3.24
C LEU A 43 15.37 1.07 1.70
N PRO A 44 15.22 -0.04 1.02
CA PRO A 44 14.97 -1.44 1.46
C PRO A 44 16.25 -2.24 1.78
N ASP A 45 17.41 -1.61 1.88
CA ASP A 45 18.68 -2.27 2.21
C ASP A 45 18.82 -2.36 3.72
N ILE A 46 18.60 -3.54 4.29
CA ILE A 46 18.73 -3.83 5.72
C ILE A 46 19.84 -4.86 5.97
N ASP A 47 20.31 -4.91 7.22
CA ASP A 47 21.31 -5.87 7.63
C ASP A 47 20.87 -7.31 7.34
N PRO A 48 21.73 -8.17 6.76
CA PRO A 48 21.41 -9.58 6.49
C PRO A 48 21.01 -10.40 7.73
N SER A 49 21.41 -9.99 8.92
CA SER A 49 21.04 -10.65 10.18
C SER A 49 19.63 -10.25 10.67
N HIS A 50 19.01 -9.23 10.09
CA HIS A 50 17.70 -8.77 10.50
C HIS A 50 16.63 -9.83 10.23
N ILE A 51 15.70 -10.04 11.20
CA ILE A 51 14.67 -11.09 11.11
C ILE A 51 13.79 -10.98 9.86
N HIS A 52 13.61 -9.79 9.32
CA HIS A 52 12.82 -9.50 8.11
C HIS A 52 13.67 -9.34 6.84
N TYR A 53 14.93 -9.76 6.85
CA TYR A 53 15.83 -9.61 5.69
C TYR A 53 15.23 -10.15 4.40
N HIS A 54 14.67 -11.36 4.41
CA HIS A 54 14.07 -11.97 3.21
C HIS A 54 12.87 -11.19 2.69
N GLU A 55 12.03 -10.65 3.56
CA GLU A 55 10.91 -9.79 3.18
C GLU A 55 11.41 -8.51 2.51
N TRP A 56 12.41 -7.84 3.10
CA TRP A 56 12.99 -6.63 2.53
C TRP A 56 13.69 -6.88 1.21
N GLN A 57 14.28 -8.05 0.99
CA GLN A 57 14.79 -8.45 -0.32
C GLN A 57 13.66 -8.62 -1.37
N MET A 58 12.47 -9.07 -0.97
CA MET A 58 11.29 -9.08 -1.86
C MET A 58 10.82 -7.65 -2.17
N ARG A 59 10.68 -6.80 -1.14
CA ARG A 59 10.29 -5.38 -1.30
C ARG A 59 11.29 -4.60 -2.16
N LYS A 60 12.57 -4.86 -2.02
CA LYS A 60 13.62 -4.30 -2.88
C LYS A 60 13.41 -4.67 -4.35
N ARG A 61 13.14 -5.93 -4.64
CA ARG A 61 12.91 -6.39 -6.02
C ARG A 61 11.61 -5.84 -6.60
N SER A 62 10.53 -5.78 -5.80
CA SER A 62 9.26 -5.22 -6.27
C SER A 62 9.36 -3.72 -6.54
N SER A 63 9.98 -2.95 -5.65
CA SER A 63 10.21 -1.51 -5.86
C SER A 63 11.10 -1.23 -7.08
N GLN A 64 12.16 -2.00 -7.30
CA GLN A 64 13.02 -1.86 -8.49
C GLN A 64 12.26 -2.11 -9.79
N ARG A 65 11.36 -3.11 -9.82
CA ARG A 65 10.49 -3.36 -10.98
C ARG A 65 9.53 -2.21 -11.23
N LEU A 66 8.89 -1.70 -10.17
CA LEU A 66 8.00 -0.54 -10.27
C LEU A 66 8.75 0.68 -10.80
N ILE A 67 9.89 1.01 -10.22
CA ILE A 67 10.74 2.14 -10.66
C ILE A 67 11.11 1.96 -12.13
N THR A 68 11.57 0.77 -12.53
CA THR A 68 11.90 0.48 -13.94
C THR A 68 10.70 0.67 -14.88
N TYR A 69 9.51 0.23 -14.44
CA TYR A 69 8.27 0.38 -15.20
C TYR A 69 7.89 1.86 -15.38
N LEU A 70 7.93 2.63 -14.29
CA LEU A 70 7.58 4.05 -14.31
C LEU A 70 8.59 4.88 -15.09
N THR A 71 9.89 4.62 -14.95
CA THR A 71 10.94 5.30 -15.72
C THR A 71 10.76 5.11 -17.24
N LYS A 72 10.31 3.93 -17.68
CA LYS A 72 10.04 3.65 -19.10
C LYS A 72 8.88 4.45 -19.67
N LYS A 73 8.02 5.05 -18.85
CA LYS A 73 6.95 5.95 -19.32
C LYS A 73 7.51 7.24 -19.92
N ASN A 74 8.73 7.62 -19.55
CA ASN A 74 9.51 8.74 -20.11
C ASN A 74 8.69 10.05 -20.24
N LYS A 75 7.90 10.36 -19.19
CA LYS A 75 7.09 11.57 -19.05
C LYS A 75 7.07 12.04 -17.61
N PRO A 76 6.77 13.32 -17.32
CA PRO A 76 6.49 13.76 -15.97
C PRO A 76 5.37 12.92 -15.35
N LEU A 77 5.49 12.56 -14.06
CA LEU A 77 4.49 11.78 -13.33
C LEU A 77 4.14 12.44 -12.01
N LYS A 78 2.85 12.54 -11.74
CA LYS A 78 2.31 12.76 -10.40
C LYS A 78 1.93 11.42 -9.79
N ILE A 79 2.54 11.07 -8.66
CA ILE A 79 2.40 9.77 -8.00
C ILE A 79 1.80 9.97 -6.62
N LEU A 80 0.75 9.23 -6.31
CA LEU A 80 0.18 9.10 -4.97
C LEU A 80 0.46 7.70 -4.45
N GLU A 81 1.10 7.57 -3.29
CA GLU A 81 1.20 6.31 -2.55
C GLU A 81 0.23 6.35 -1.37
N ILE A 82 -0.79 5.48 -1.37
CA ILE A 82 -1.78 5.33 -0.29
C ILE A 82 -1.32 4.22 0.65
N GLY A 83 -1.26 4.52 1.95
CA GLY A 83 -0.65 3.64 2.95
C GLY A 83 0.87 3.62 2.84
N CYS A 84 1.49 4.81 2.73
CA CYS A 84 2.93 4.94 2.52
C CYS A 84 3.77 4.58 3.76
N GLY A 85 3.15 4.49 4.95
CA GLY A 85 3.81 4.26 6.22
C GLY A 85 4.95 5.25 6.44
N ASN A 86 6.13 4.75 6.76
CA ASN A 86 7.33 5.56 7.00
C ASN A 86 7.95 6.19 5.73
N GLY A 87 7.29 6.10 4.58
CA GLY A 87 7.64 6.84 3.36
C GLY A 87 8.86 6.34 2.58
N TRP A 88 9.45 5.18 2.92
CA TRP A 88 10.64 4.68 2.26
C TRP A 88 10.46 4.51 0.74
N LEU A 89 9.29 3.98 0.31
CA LEU A 89 9.02 3.73 -1.12
C LEU A 89 8.69 5.04 -1.85
N SER A 90 7.89 5.93 -1.26
CA SER A 90 7.66 7.29 -1.76
C SER A 90 8.99 8.03 -2.00
N SER A 91 9.94 7.91 -1.07
CA SER A 91 11.29 8.49 -1.22
C SER A 91 12.07 7.88 -2.38
N LYS A 92 11.95 6.58 -2.65
CA LYS A 92 12.58 5.94 -3.83
C LYS A 92 11.90 6.40 -5.13
N LEU A 93 10.56 6.48 -5.15
CA LEU A 93 9.79 6.96 -6.31
C LEU A 93 10.13 8.43 -6.66
N SER A 94 10.33 9.27 -5.66
CA SER A 94 10.72 10.68 -5.87
C SER A 94 12.13 10.85 -6.49
N SER A 95 12.90 9.78 -6.59
CA SER A 95 14.20 9.79 -7.29
C SER A 95 14.08 9.49 -8.79
N ILE A 96 12.89 9.18 -9.28
CA ILE A 96 12.62 9.10 -10.72
C ILE A 96 12.56 10.53 -11.27
N GLU A 97 13.24 10.76 -12.37
CA GLU A 97 13.31 12.08 -12.99
C GLU A 97 11.91 12.62 -13.33
N ASN A 98 11.69 13.92 -13.14
CA ASN A 98 10.44 14.61 -13.43
C ASN A 98 9.19 14.04 -12.72
N THR A 99 9.37 13.44 -11.53
CA THR A 99 8.23 13.00 -10.70
C THR A 99 7.89 14.02 -9.63
N LYS A 100 6.59 14.06 -9.24
CA LYS A 100 6.11 14.62 -7.98
C LYS A 100 5.41 13.50 -7.23
N VAL A 101 5.76 13.30 -5.96
CA VAL A 101 5.26 12.18 -5.15
C VAL A 101 4.58 12.72 -3.90
N ILE A 102 3.37 12.22 -3.64
CA ILE A 102 2.68 12.40 -2.36
C ILE A 102 2.55 11.02 -1.71
N GLY A 103 3.04 10.89 -0.49
CA GLY A 103 2.79 9.74 0.39
C GLY A 103 1.68 10.08 1.37
N LEU A 104 0.62 9.28 1.40
CA LEU A 104 -0.51 9.44 2.31
C LEU A 104 -0.58 8.24 3.25
N ASP A 105 -0.68 8.49 4.54
CA ASP A 105 -0.93 7.46 5.56
C ASP A 105 -1.75 8.02 6.71
N VAL A 106 -2.52 7.16 7.37
CA VAL A 106 -3.27 7.54 8.57
C VAL A 106 -2.36 7.66 9.79
N ASN A 107 -1.24 6.93 9.81
CA ASN A 107 -0.37 6.85 10.97
C ASN A 107 0.50 8.11 11.11
N GLN A 108 0.14 8.95 12.08
CA GLN A 108 0.85 10.20 12.34
C GLN A 108 2.32 9.99 12.72
N VAL A 109 2.64 8.92 13.46
CA VAL A 109 4.02 8.65 13.92
C VAL A 109 4.92 8.34 12.73
N GLU A 110 4.45 7.51 11.80
CA GLU A 110 5.19 7.17 10.57
C GLU A 110 5.33 8.39 9.64
N ILE A 111 4.29 9.19 9.47
CA ILE A 111 4.34 10.42 8.66
C ILE A 111 5.30 11.48 9.25
N LEU A 112 5.31 11.66 10.55
CA LEU A 112 6.27 12.56 11.21
C LEU A 112 7.72 12.07 11.00
N GLN A 113 7.95 10.77 11.06
CA GLN A 113 9.25 10.18 10.76
C GLN A 113 9.62 10.39 9.29
N ALA A 114 8.72 10.09 8.36
CA ALA A 114 8.94 10.27 6.93
C ALA A 114 9.32 11.72 6.58
N ASN A 115 8.58 12.70 7.11
CA ASN A 115 8.85 14.13 6.92
C ASN A 115 10.21 14.56 7.51
N ARG A 116 10.65 13.94 8.60
CA ARG A 116 11.93 14.25 9.23
C ARG A 116 13.10 13.68 8.45
N VAL A 117 12.94 12.45 7.92
CA VAL A 117 14.02 11.69 7.25
C VAL A 117 14.15 12.06 5.77
N PHE A 118 13.02 12.21 5.06
CA PHE A 118 13.02 12.38 3.61
C PHE A 118 12.60 13.81 3.22
N LYS A 119 13.59 14.69 3.06
CA LYS A 119 13.38 16.08 2.65
C LYS A 119 13.77 16.27 1.18
N LYS A 120 12.79 16.35 0.29
CA LYS A 120 12.98 16.60 -1.14
C LYS A 120 11.88 17.54 -1.66
N ASN A 121 12.20 18.42 -2.60
CA ASN A 121 11.27 19.41 -3.14
C ASN A 121 10.11 18.82 -3.94
N ASN A 122 10.24 17.57 -4.38
CA ASN A 122 9.25 16.84 -5.18
C ASN A 122 8.58 15.71 -4.40
N LEU A 123 8.69 15.70 -3.06
CA LEU A 123 8.14 14.68 -2.18
C LEU A 123 7.41 15.36 -1.00
N GLU A 124 6.16 14.99 -0.80
CA GLU A 124 5.31 15.47 0.28
C GLU A 124 4.71 14.27 1.01
N PHE A 125 4.53 14.40 2.34
CA PHE A 125 3.81 13.41 3.14
C PHE A 125 2.63 14.05 3.85
N VAL A 126 1.46 13.42 3.70
CA VAL A 126 0.18 13.88 4.24
C VAL A 126 -0.35 12.83 5.22
N CYS A 127 -0.75 13.28 6.41
CA CYS A 127 -1.40 12.44 7.40
C CYS A 127 -2.92 12.52 7.25
N GLY A 128 -3.59 11.39 7.05
CA GLY A 128 -5.04 11.32 6.98
C GLY A 128 -5.59 10.12 6.23
N ASN A 129 -6.90 9.93 6.32
CA ASN A 129 -7.63 8.93 5.55
C ASN A 129 -7.73 9.32 4.09
N PHE A 130 -7.55 8.34 3.20
CA PHE A 130 -7.77 8.56 1.79
C PHE A 130 -9.27 8.75 1.51
N ASN A 131 -9.61 9.96 1.11
CA ASN A 131 -10.90 10.32 0.54
C ASN A 131 -10.69 11.36 -0.59
N ALA A 132 -11.67 11.50 -1.48
CA ALA A 132 -11.56 12.37 -2.64
C ALA A 132 -11.30 13.87 -2.29
N GLY A 133 -11.54 14.29 -1.05
CA GLY A 133 -11.36 15.68 -0.61
C GLY A 133 -9.99 16.00 -0.02
N ILE A 134 -9.25 14.98 0.46
CA ILE A 134 -8.00 15.24 1.23
C ILE A 134 -6.87 15.81 0.36
N LEU A 135 -6.86 15.52 -0.93
CA LEU A 135 -5.86 15.97 -1.89
C LEU A 135 -6.38 17.03 -2.86
N GLY A 136 -7.60 17.54 -2.62
CA GLY A 136 -8.26 18.51 -3.50
C GLY A 136 -8.59 17.93 -4.88
N GLU A 137 -8.59 18.79 -5.90
CA GLU A 137 -8.86 18.40 -7.31
C GLU A 137 -7.59 17.90 -8.03
N THR A 138 -6.61 17.34 -7.30
CA THR A 138 -5.35 16.87 -7.89
C THR A 138 -5.57 15.55 -8.60
N GLU A 139 -5.26 15.51 -9.89
CA GLU A 139 -5.20 14.28 -10.68
C GLU A 139 -3.80 13.66 -10.62
N PHE A 140 -3.74 12.33 -10.56
CA PHE A 140 -2.52 11.56 -10.50
C PHE A 140 -2.34 10.68 -11.75
N ASP A 141 -1.10 10.59 -12.25
CA ASP A 141 -0.76 9.63 -13.30
C ASP A 141 -0.65 8.21 -12.72
N ILE A 142 -0.23 8.10 -11.47
CA ILE A 142 -0.05 6.82 -10.78
C ILE A 142 -0.63 6.94 -9.36
N VAL A 143 -1.49 6.00 -9.00
CA VAL A 143 -1.88 5.74 -7.61
C VAL A 143 -1.33 4.37 -7.22
N LEU A 144 -0.65 4.29 -6.09
CA LEU A 144 0.02 3.08 -5.63
C LEU A 144 -0.57 2.62 -4.28
N LEU A 145 -0.88 1.33 -4.20
CA LEU A 145 -1.25 0.59 -2.99
C LEU A 145 -0.20 -0.53 -2.82
N ALA A 146 0.90 -0.24 -2.12
CA ALA A 146 1.98 -1.19 -1.88
C ALA A 146 1.91 -1.75 -0.46
N ALA A 147 1.53 -3.02 -0.30
CA ALA A 147 1.29 -3.66 0.99
C ALA A 147 0.28 -2.88 1.88
N ALA A 148 -0.73 -2.27 1.26
CA ALA A 148 -1.69 -1.39 1.92
C ALA A 148 -3.16 -1.86 1.78
N ILE A 149 -3.54 -2.49 0.65
CA ILE A 149 -4.95 -2.77 0.34
C ILE A 149 -5.63 -3.70 1.37
N GLN A 150 -4.88 -4.50 2.10
CA GLN A 150 -5.40 -5.36 3.18
C GLN A 150 -5.94 -4.58 4.39
N TYR A 151 -5.71 -3.28 4.47
CA TYR A 151 -6.27 -2.41 5.51
C TYR A 151 -7.55 -1.70 5.06
N PHE A 152 -8.01 -1.95 3.83
CA PHE A 152 -9.26 -1.40 3.31
C PHE A 152 -10.36 -2.46 3.31
N PRO A 153 -11.51 -2.21 3.93
CA PRO A 153 -12.61 -3.18 4.00
C PRO A 153 -13.13 -3.61 2.65
N SER A 154 -13.17 -2.69 1.68
CA SER A 154 -13.73 -2.89 0.35
C SER A 154 -12.74 -2.52 -0.75
N VAL A 155 -12.25 -3.53 -1.49
CA VAL A 155 -11.47 -3.30 -2.73
C VAL A 155 -12.27 -2.48 -3.74
N ASN A 156 -13.59 -2.69 -3.78
CA ASN A 156 -14.43 -1.97 -4.70
C ASN A 156 -14.46 -0.46 -4.42
N SER A 157 -14.62 -0.09 -3.15
CA SER A 157 -14.69 1.32 -2.77
C SER A 157 -13.34 2.00 -2.96
N ILE A 158 -12.26 1.39 -2.47
CA ILE A 158 -10.93 2.01 -2.63
C ILE A 158 -10.54 2.15 -4.11
N LEU A 159 -10.84 1.17 -4.97
CA LEU A 159 -10.53 1.28 -6.40
C LEU A 159 -11.40 2.32 -7.11
N LYS A 160 -12.69 2.44 -6.79
CA LYS A 160 -13.50 3.53 -7.35
C LYS A 160 -12.94 4.89 -6.97
N ASN A 161 -12.70 5.11 -5.67
CA ASN A 161 -12.17 6.38 -5.18
C ASN A 161 -10.77 6.70 -5.76
N THR A 162 -9.93 5.69 -5.99
CA THR A 162 -8.62 5.89 -6.62
C THR A 162 -8.72 6.18 -8.12
N LEU A 163 -9.67 5.57 -8.83
CA LEU A 163 -9.95 5.89 -10.23
C LEU A 163 -10.45 7.33 -10.37
N ASP A 164 -11.31 7.82 -9.48
CA ASP A 164 -11.85 9.18 -9.51
C ASP A 164 -10.77 10.27 -9.39
N CYS A 165 -9.58 9.95 -8.89
CA CYS A 165 -8.44 10.88 -8.81
C CYS A 165 -7.34 10.60 -9.84
N LEU A 166 -7.57 9.70 -10.81
CA LEU A 166 -6.64 9.46 -11.90
C LEU A 166 -6.80 10.45 -13.05
N SER A 167 -5.67 10.84 -13.64
CA SER A 167 -5.66 11.43 -14.97
C SER A 167 -6.18 10.43 -16.02
N GLU A 168 -6.59 10.92 -17.19
CA GLU A 168 -7.22 10.11 -18.27
C GLU A 168 -6.45 8.82 -18.61
N ASN A 169 -5.12 8.88 -18.61
CA ASN A 169 -4.26 7.72 -18.88
C ASN A 169 -3.49 7.26 -17.64
N GLY A 170 -4.06 7.50 -16.46
CA GLY A 170 -3.48 7.10 -15.17
C GLY A 170 -3.64 5.62 -14.89
N GLU A 171 -2.87 5.12 -13.94
CA GLU A 171 -2.89 3.71 -13.51
C GLU A 171 -2.90 3.60 -11.99
N VAL A 172 -3.77 2.73 -11.45
CA VAL A 172 -3.71 2.30 -10.04
C VAL A 172 -2.89 1.03 -9.98
N HIS A 173 -1.79 1.04 -9.24
CA HIS A 173 -0.96 -0.14 -9.02
C HIS A 173 -1.23 -0.76 -7.65
N ILE A 174 -1.47 -2.07 -7.63
CA ILE A 174 -1.61 -2.86 -6.41
C ILE A 174 -0.47 -3.87 -6.39
N MET A 175 0.32 -3.87 -5.31
CA MET A 175 1.48 -4.76 -5.17
C MET A 175 1.78 -5.10 -3.71
N ASP A 176 2.63 -6.10 -3.52
CA ASP A 176 3.13 -6.54 -2.21
C ASP A 176 2.02 -6.93 -1.20
N THR A 177 0.87 -7.35 -1.70
CA THR A 177 -0.28 -7.79 -0.89
C THR A 177 -0.78 -9.15 -1.38
N PRO A 178 -1.15 -10.07 -0.47
CA PRO A 178 -1.74 -11.35 -0.85
C PRO A 178 -3.17 -11.17 -1.37
N PHE A 179 -3.48 -11.86 -2.47
CA PHE A 179 -4.85 -12.14 -2.91
C PHE A 179 -5.12 -13.62 -2.72
N TYR A 180 -6.19 -13.94 -2.03
CA TYR A 180 -6.50 -15.29 -1.60
C TYR A 180 -7.44 -16.00 -2.59
N ASN A 181 -7.31 -17.32 -2.67
CA ASN A 181 -8.39 -18.12 -3.22
C ASN A 181 -9.60 -18.00 -2.26
N PRO A 182 -10.85 -17.79 -2.74
CA PRO A 182 -12.01 -17.69 -1.85
C PRO A 182 -12.13 -18.84 -0.83
N LYS A 183 -11.72 -20.06 -1.20
CA LYS A 183 -11.74 -21.22 -0.30
C LYS A 183 -10.71 -21.14 0.85
N GLU A 184 -9.72 -20.27 0.74
CA GLU A 184 -8.63 -20.12 1.72
C GLU A 184 -8.83 -18.93 2.67
N ILE A 185 -9.82 -18.06 2.39
CA ILE A 185 -10.05 -16.83 3.16
C ILE A 185 -10.31 -17.14 4.63
N ASP A 186 -11.21 -18.10 4.94
CA ASP A 186 -11.53 -18.40 6.33
C ASP A 186 -10.33 -18.96 7.10
N SER A 187 -9.53 -19.80 6.45
CA SER A 187 -8.29 -20.31 7.06
C SER A 187 -7.24 -19.21 7.23
N ALA A 188 -7.18 -18.23 6.32
CA ALA A 188 -6.29 -17.07 6.44
C ALA A 188 -6.71 -16.15 7.59
N LYS A 189 -8.02 -15.88 7.71
CA LYS A 189 -8.60 -15.13 8.86
C LYS A 189 -8.25 -15.80 10.19
N GLN A 190 -8.43 -17.11 10.28
CA GLN A 190 -8.14 -17.85 11.50
C GLN A 190 -6.64 -17.79 11.86
N ARG A 191 -5.75 -17.92 10.87
CA ARG A 191 -4.29 -17.78 11.11
C ARG A 191 -3.93 -16.40 11.64
N ALA A 192 -4.46 -15.33 11.03
CA ALA A 192 -4.18 -13.97 11.46
C ALA A 192 -4.77 -13.69 12.86
N LYS A 193 -5.99 -14.16 13.14
CA LYS A 193 -6.60 -14.05 14.47
C LYS A 193 -5.74 -14.72 15.55
N SER A 194 -5.26 -15.93 15.26
CA SER A 194 -4.36 -16.65 16.18
C SER A 194 -3.01 -15.92 16.32
N TYR A 195 -2.48 -15.37 15.23
CA TYR A 195 -1.22 -14.63 15.25
C TYR A 195 -1.31 -13.36 16.11
N PHE A 196 -2.32 -12.53 15.89
CA PHE A 196 -2.50 -11.31 16.69
C PHE A 196 -2.83 -11.60 18.16
N ALA A 197 -3.60 -12.66 18.43
CA ALA A 197 -3.84 -13.11 19.82
C ALA A 197 -2.54 -13.55 20.50
N MET A 198 -1.65 -14.26 19.81
CA MET A 198 -0.33 -14.65 20.34
C MET A 198 0.58 -13.43 20.62
N LEU A 199 0.43 -12.35 19.87
CA LEU A 199 1.13 -11.09 20.12
C LEU A 199 0.51 -10.27 21.26
N GLY A 200 -0.68 -10.66 21.78
CA GLY A 200 -1.42 -9.92 22.82
C GLY A 200 -2.32 -8.80 22.29
N TYR A 201 -2.55 -8.74 20.98
CA TYR A 201 -3.35 -7.71 20.29
C TYR A 201 -4.44 -8.34 19.40
N PRO A 202 -5.35 -9.17 19.94
CA PRO A 202 -6.36 -9.88 19.14
C PRO A 202 -7.29 -8.93 18.36
N GLU A 203 -7.47 -7.69 18.83
CA GLU A 203 -8.29 -6.64 18.21
C GLU A 203 -7.75 -6.23 16.84
N MET A 204 -6.43 -6.32 16.62
CA MET A 204 -5.80 -5.99 15.33
C MET A 204 -6.36 -6.84 14.17
N ALA A 205 -6.88 -8.03 14.46
CA ALA A 205 -7.49 -8.89 13.45
C ALA A 205 -8.73 -8.27 12.78
N ALA A 206 -9.40 -7.33 13.44
CA ALA A 206 -10.57 -6.62 12.89
C ALA A 206 -10.19 -5.60 11.79
N TYR A 207 -8.95 -5.15 11.78
CA TYR A 207 -8.42 -4.17 10.84
C TYR A 207 -7.68 -4.80 9.66
N TYR A 208 -7.67 -6.13 9.54
CA TYR A 208 -7.00 -6.84 8.46
C TYR A 208 -8.01 -7.57 7.58
N PHE A 209 -8.13 -7.14 6.34
CA PHE A 209 -9.11 -7.64 5.38
C PHE A 209 -8.47 -8.57 4.36
N TYR A 210 -9.27 -9.51 3.82
CA TYR A 210 -8.82 -10.59 2.96
C TYR A 210 -9.53 -10.52 1.62
N HIS A 211 -8.78 -10.21 0.60
CA HIS A 211 -9.30 -9.99 -0.74
C HIS A 211 -8.96 -11.13 -1.68
N SER A 212 -9.80 -11.34 -2.66
CA SER A 212 -9.60 -12.30 -3.75
C SER A 212 -9.48 -11.59 -5.09
N LEU A 213 -8.92 -12.26 -6.09
CA LEU A 213 -8.92 -11.71 -7.46
C LEU A 213 -10.33 -11.51 -8.02
N ASN A 214 -11.36 -12.16 -7.45
CA ASN A 214 -12.74 -11.94 -7.86
C ASN A 214 -13.23 -10.52 -7.58
N ASP A 215 -12.69 -9.87 -6.52
CA ASP A 215 -13.08 -8.53 -6.10
C ASP A 215 -12.63 -7.46 -7.10
N ILE A 216 -11.63 -7.79 -7.95
CA ILE A 216 -11.06 -6.89 -8.96
C ILE A 216 -11.66 -7.12 -10.35
N LYS A 217 -12.30 -8.27 -10.60
CA LYS A 217 -12.76 -8.69 -11.95
C LYS A 217 -13.67 -7.70 -12.68
N LYS A 218 -14.38 -6.84 -11.97
CA LYS A 218 -15.27 -5.84 -12.57
C LYS A 218 -14.57 -4.58 -13.06
N PHE A 219 -13.29 -4.42 -12.72
CA PHE A 219 -12.45 -3.31 -13.17
C PHE A 219 -11.66 -3.71 -14.41
N ASN A 220 -11.27 -2.73 -15.20
CA ASN A 220 -10.32 -2.92 -16.26
C ASN A 220 -8.92 -3.07 -15.66
N TYR A 221 -8.38 -4.29 -15.60
CA TYR A 221 -7.10 -4.54 -14.96
C TYR A 221 -6.18 -5.44 -15.77
N LYS A 222 -4.90 -5.29 -15.54
CA LYS A 222 -3.84 -6.11 -16.12
C LYS A 222 -2.96 -6.68 -15.01
N ILE A 223 -2.69 -7.98 -15.05
CA ILE A 223 -1.69 -8.61 -14.18
C ILE A 223 -0.32 -8.41 -14.83
N LEU A 224 0.50 -7.57 -14.21
CA LEU A 224 1.87 -7.28 -14.63
C LEU A 224 2.84 -8.35 -14.12
N LEU A 225 2.54 -8.93 -12.95
CA LEU A 225 3.28 -10.05 -12.40
C LEU A 225 2.33 -11.02 -11.69
N ASN A 226 2.42 -12.29 -12.09
CA ASN A 226 1.65 -13.38 -11.49
C ASN A 226 2.61 -14.31 -10.70
N PRO A 227 2.48 -14.42 -9.36
CA PRO A 227 3.31 -15.31 -8.55
C PRO A 227 3.09 -16.79 -8.85
N GLY A 228 1.90 -17.14 -9.37
CA GLY A 228 1.54 -18.52 -9.77
C GLY A 228 2.18 -19.01 -11.08
N ASN A 229 2.82 -18.11 -11.85
CA ASN A 229 3.52 -18.50 -13.07
C ASN A 229 4.68 -19.46 -12.74
N ILE A 230 4.90 -20.47 -13.58
CA ILE A 230 5.92 -21.54 -13.39
C ILE A 230 7.30 -20.96 -13.09
N ILE A 231 7.75 -19.95 -13.84
CA ILE A 231 9.05 -19.30 -13.65
C ILE A 231 9.15 -18.65 -12.26
N ASN A 232 8.09 -17.96 -11.83
CA ASN A 232 8.06 -17.28 -10.53
C ASN A 232 7.97 -18.31 -9.37
N ARG A 233 7.25 -19.41 -9.55
CA ARG A 233 7.17 -20.50 -8.58
C ARG A 233 8.51 -21.20 -8.37
N ILE A 234 9.25 -21.50 -9.45
CA ILE A 234 10.57 -22.16 -9.38
C ILE A 234 11.58 -21.21 -8.71
N SER A 235 11.57 -19.94 -9.08
CA SER A 235 12.53 -18.99 -8.54
C SER A 235 12.26 -18.57 -7.09
N LYS A 236 11.05 -18.81 -6.54
CA LYS A 236 10.56 -18.36 -5.22
C LYS A 236 10.83 -16.86 -4.94
N LYS A 237 11.03 -16.06 -6.01
CA LYS A 237 11.48 -14.66 -5.92
C LYS A 237 10.32 -13.68 -5.80
N GLN A 238 9.07 -14.16 -5.98
CA GLN A 238 7.88 -13.32 -5.96
C GLN A 238 6.76 -14.05 -5.23
N ALA A 239 6.23 -13.40 -4.18
CA ALA A 239 5.16 -13.95 -3.36
C ALA A 239 3.78 -13.37 -3.72
N PHE A 240 3.72 -12.17 -4.33
CA PHE A 240 2.50 -11.40 -4.50
C PHE A 240 2.25 -11.02 -5.96
N TYR A 241 0.98 -10.79 -6.28
CA TYR A 241 0.60 -10.18 -7.55
C TYR A 241 1.10 -8.73 -7.64
N TRP A 242 1.36 -8.30 -8.88
CA TRP A 242 1.43 -6.90 -9.22
C TRP A 242 0.42 -6.65 -10.34
N MET A 243 -0.51 -5.75 -10.10
CA MET A 243 -1.62 -5.44 -11.00
C MET A 243 -1.67 -3.94 -11.27
N ALA A 244 -2.11 -3.58 -12.47
CA ALA A 244 -2.46 -2.23 -12.85
C ALA A 244 -3.95 -2.19 -13.21
N VAL A 245 -4.68 -1.22 -12.66
CA VAL A 245 -6.11 -0.96 -12.93
C VAL A 245 -6.21 0.40 -13.61
N THR A 246 -7.09 0.52 -14.61
CA THR A 246 -7.32 1.75 -15.39
C THR A 246 -8.82 2.00 -15.54
N HIS A 247 -9.17 3.17 -16.03
CA HIS A 247 -10.53 3.48 -16.48
C HIS A 247 -11.05 2.50 -17.53
#